data_87b49de2dfc9a0018a9cec860f675244
#
_entry.id   87b49de2dfc9a0018a9cec860f675244
#
_cell.length_a   1.000
_cell.length_b   1.000
_cell.length_c   1.000
_cell.angle_alpha   90.00
_cell.angle_beta   90.00
_cell.angle_gamma   90.00
#
_symmetry.space_group_name_H-M   'P 1'
#
loop_
_entity.id
_entity.type
_entity.pdbx_description
1 polymer ?
#
loop_
_entity_poly.entity_id
_entity_poly.type
_entity_poly.pdbx_seq_one_letter_code
_entity_poly.pdbx_strand_id
1 'polypeptide(L)'
;FEDVRHLLEVLRRLVDGGNTVVVIEHHLDVIKCADWIIDMGPEGGDAGGLVVTEGTPEDVRAHATSHTGQALREYDLALGLGAHSVRESGVALQAIAPRPPRPKSDMLLATDNTIQIVNAKEHNLKSLTVNIPRGKFSVVTGVSGSGKSTLAFDILFNEGQRRYLESLNAYARSLVQPAGRPEVDAVYGIPPTVAIEQRTSRGGSK
;
A
#
# COMPACT_ATOMS: atom_id res chain seq x y z
N PHE A 1 11.41 -11.60 -13.76
CA PHE A 1 10.15 -11.14 -14.42
C PHE A 1 9.00 -12.13 -14.18
N GLU A 2 9.25 -13.45 -14.23
CA GLU A 2 8.20 -14.47 -14.01
C GLU A 2 7.63 -14.40 -12.59
N ASP A 3 8.48 -14.23 -11.59
CA ASP A 3 8.08 -14.15 -10.18
C ASP A 3 7.18 -12.95 -9.88
N VAL A 4 7.47 -11.79 -10.47
CA VAL A 4 6.65 -10.57 -10.32
C VAL A 4 5.27 -10.76 -10.96
N ARG A 5 5.22 -11.39 -12.13
CA ARG A 5 3.93 -11.70 -12.79
C ARG A 5 3.08 -12.63 -11.94
N HIS A 6 3.68 -13.69 -11.42
CA HIS A 6 2.98 -14.64 -10.56
C HIS A 6 2.48 -13.98 -9.27
N LEU A 7 3.31 -13.14 -8.64
CA LEU A 7 2.90 -12.35 -7.48
C LEU A 7 1.68 -11.49 -7.79
N LEU A 8 1.71 -10.74 -8.90
CA LEU A 8 0.60 -9.87 -9.31
C LEU A 8 -0.69 -10.66 -9.59
N GLU A 9 -0.59 -11.85 -10.18
CA GLU A 9 -1.75 -12.73 -10.38
C GLU A 9 -2.38 -13.15 -9.05
N VAL A 10 -1.57 -13.52 -8.07
CA VAL A 10 -2.05 -13.90 -6.72
C VAL A 10 -2.72 -12.70 -6.05
N LEU A 11 -2.08 -11.52 -6.05
CA LEU A 11 -2.63 -10.31 -5.47
C LEU A 11 -3.96 -9.91 -6.11
N ARG A 12 -4.08 -10.02 -7.44
CA ARG A 12 -5.32 -9.76 -8.16
C ARG A 12 -6.44 -10.72 -7.76
N ARG A 13 -6.16 -12.02 -7.65
CA ARG A 13 -7.15 -13.02 -7.18
C ARG A 13 -7.66 -12.68 -5.78
N LEU A 14 -6.80 -12.19 -4.89
CA LEU A 14 -7.22 -11.75 -3.55
C LEU A 14 -8.19 -10.56 -3.64
N VAL A 15 -7.89 -9.57 -4.48
CA VAL A 15 -8.76 -8.39 -4.69
C VAL A 15 -10.08 -8.79 -5.33
N ASP A 16 -10.04 -9.65 -6.35
CA ASP A 16 -11.24 -10.16 -7.04
C ASP A 16 -12.14 -10.98 -6.11
N GLY A 17 -11.53 -11.63 -5.09
CA GLY A 17 -12.24 -12.28 -3.98
C GLY A 17 -12.85 -11.32 -2.95
N GLY A 18 -12.80 -10.00 -3.19
CA GLY A 18 -13.38 -8.97 -2.32
C GLY A 18 -12.47 -8.49 -1.19
N ASN A 19 -11.20 -8.90 -1.18
CA ASN A 19 -10.26 -8.47 -0.16
C ASN A 19 -9.65 -7.10 -0.47
N THR A 20 -9.28 -6.37 0.58
CA THR A 20 -8.39 -5.21 0.47
C THR A 20 -6.96 -5.70 0.65
N VAL A 21 -6.11 -5.42 -0.32
CA VAL A 21 -4.70 -5.84 -0.31
C VAL A 21 -3.83 -4.61 -0.16
N VAL A 22 -2.99 -4.59 0.88
CA VAL A 22 -2.00 -3.53 1.11
C VAL A 22 -0.63 -4.17 1.16
N VAL A 23 0.29 -3.72 0.32
CA VAL A 23 1.68 -4.21 0.30
C VAL A 23 2.67 -3.06 0.46
N ILE A 24 3.79 -3.34 1.08
CA ILE A 24 4.95 -2.45 1.09
C ILE A 24 5.85 -2.92 -0.06
N GLU A 25 6.02 -2.09 -1.06
CA GLU A 25 6.80 -2.44 -2.24
C GLU A 25 7.58 -1.25 -2.81
N HIS A 26 8.67 -1.58 -3.48
CA HIS A 26 9.54 -0.64 -4.19
C HIS A 26 9.83 -1.06 -5.64
N HIS A 27 9.33 -2.24 -6.05
CA HIS A 27 9.47 -2.73 -7.41
C HIS A 27 8.47 -1.99 -8.33
N LEU A 28 8.99 -1.24 -9.32
CA LEU A 28 8.20 -0.33 -10.14
C LEU A 28 7.09 -1.04 -10.94
N ASP A 29 7.31 -2.27 -11.41
CA ASP A 29 6.27 -3.04 -12.10
C ASP A 29 5.09 -3.36 -11.19
N VAL A 30 5.35 -3.62 -9.90
CA VAL A 30 4.27 -3.86 -8.92
C VAL A 30 3.54 -2.56 -8.61
N ILE A 31 4.28 -1.47 -8.39
CA ILE A 31 3.73 -0.14 -8.10
C ILE A 31 2.82 0.35 -9.23
N LYS A 32 3.23 0.16 -10.49
CA LYS A 32 2.42 0.53 -11.68
C LYS A 32 1.12 -0.26 -11.80
N CYS A 33 1.05 -1.45 -11.23
CA CYS A 33 -0.14 -2.30 -11.25
C CYS A 33 -1.11 -2.03 -10.08
N ALA A 34 -0.76 -1.14 -9.15
CA ALA A 34 -1.60 -0.78 -8.03
C ALA A 34 -2.85 0.00 -8.47
N ASP A 35 -3.94 -0.18 -7.74
CA ASP A 35 -5.12 0.70 -7.86
C ASP A 35 -4.89 2.02 -7.10
N TRP A 36 -4.06 1.98 -6.04
CA TRP A 36 -3.78 3.12 -5.15
C TRP A 36 -2.36 3.06 -4.60
N ILE A 37 -1.71 4.18 -4.48
CA ILE A 37 -0.38 4.31 -3.89
C ILE A 37 -0.45 5.27 -2.72
N ILE A 38 0.27 4.96 -1.65
CA ILE A 38 0.52 5.84 -0.51
C ILE A 38 2.04 6.02 -0.45
N ASP A 39 2.52 7.19 -0.86
CA ASP A 39 3.95 7.50 -0.87
C ASP A 39 4.36 8.19 0.42
N MET A 40 5.20 7.50 1.22
CA MET A 40 5.64 7.93 2.53
C MET A 40 6.99 8.63 2.46
N GLY A 41 7.13 9.72 3.21
CA GLY A 41 8.39 10.47 3.21
C GLY A 41 8.33 11.74 4.05
N PRO A 42 9.00 12.82 3.57
CA PRO A 42 9.87 12.87 2.37
C PRO A 42 11.18 12.10 2.55
N GLU A 43 11.65 11.95 3.78
CA GLU A 43 12.91 11.31 4.17
C GLU A 43 12.66 10.12 5.11
N GLY A 44 13.73 9.50 5.63
CA GLY A 44 13.67 8.48 6.66
C GLY A 44 13.86 9.04 8.08
N GLY A 45 13.54 8.23 9.10
CA GLY A 45 13.72 8.59 10.50
C GLY A 45 12.87 9.80 10.93
N ASP A 46 13.46 10.72 11.68
CA ASP A 46 12.76 11.89 12.22
C ASP A 46 12.29 12.88 11.15
N ALA A 47 12.87 12.86 9.96
CA ALA A 47 12.44 13.68 8.83
C ALA A 47 11.35 13.02 7.96
N GLY A 48 11.01 11.76 8.27
CA GLY A 48 9.94 10.99 7.63
C GLY A 48 8.61 11.09 8.35
N GLY A 49 7.78 10.07 8.16
CA GLY A 49 6.52 9.90 8.90
C GLY A 49 5.35 10.71 8.35
N LEU A 50 5.45 11.22 7.13
CA LEU A 50 4.39 11.96 6.44
C LEU A 50 3.94 11.20 5.18
N VAL A 51 2.73 11.50 4.72
CA VAL A 51 2.31 11.17 3.35
C VAL A 51 2.76 12.30 2.44
N VAL A 52 3.62 11.98 1.48
CA VAL A 52 4.07 12.91 0.43
C VAL A 52 2.95 13.10 -0.60
N THR A 53 2.34 12.00 -1.00
CA THR A 53 1.19 11.98 -1.90
C THR A 53 0.45 10.65 -1.80
N GLU A 54 -0.83 10.65 -2.12
CA GLU A 54 -1.63 9.45 -2.30
C GLU A 54 -2.49 9.57 -3.55
N GLY A 55 -2.77 8.44 -4.21
CA GLY A 55 -3.57 8.44 -5.43
C GLY A 55 -3.29 7.23 -6.32
N THR A 56 -3.77 7.31 -7.55
CA THR A 56 -3.43 6.34 -8.59
C THR A 56 -1.95 6.42 -8.97
N PRO A 57 -1.36 5.41 -9.63
CA PRO A 57 0.00 5.51 -10.15
C PRO A 57 0.24 6.76 -11.01
N GLU A 58 -0.77 7.20 -11.77
CA GLU A 58 -0.73 8.41 -12.59
C GLU A 58 -0.67 9.69 -11.75
N ASP A 59 -1.45 9.75 -10.67
CA ASP A 59 -1.46 10.88 -9.74
C ASP A 59 -0.09 11.02 -9.05
N VAL A 60 0.46 9.92 -8.56
CA VAL A 60 1.78 9.89 -7.91
C VAL A 60 2.90 10.24 -8.89
N ARG A 61 2.82 9.71 -10.12
CA ARG A 61 3.77 10.05 -11.20
C ARG A 61 3.77 11.55 -11.54
N ALA A 62 2.60 12.19 -11.47
CA ALA A 62 2.48 13.63 -11.75
C ALA A 62 2.99 14.50 -10.58
N HIS A 63 3.18 13.93 -9.39
CA HIS A 63 3.57 14.68 -8.21
C HIS A 63 5.04 15.12 -8.27
N ALA A 64 5.31 16.42 -8.10
CA ALA A 64 6.61 17.03 -8.37
C ALA A 64 7.71 16.57 -7.41
N THR A 65 7.39 16.37 -6.13
CA THR A 65 8.37 16.10 -5.05
C THR A 65 8.39 14.64 -4.60
N SER A 66 7.54 13.78 -5.17
CA SER A 66 7.51 12.35 -4.85
C SER A 66 8.72 11.64 -5.49
N HIS A 67 9.52 10.97 -4.66
CA HIS A 67 10.61 10.11 -5.13
C HIS A 67 10.08 8.93 -5.93
N THR A 68 8.97 8.33 -5.48
CA THR A 68 8.28 7.27 -6.22
C THR A 68 7.76 7.79 -7.56
N GLY A 69 7.18 9.00 -7.58
CA GLY A 69 6.73 9.64 -8.81
C GLY A 69 7.85 9.91 -9.78
N GLN A 70 9.02 10.35 -9.30
CA GLN A 70 10.21 10.53 -10.12
C GLN A 70 10.69 9.19 -10.71
N ALA A 71 10.80 8.16 -9.89
CA ALA A 71 11.20 6.83 -10.34
C ALA A 71 10.25 6.25 -11.40
N LEU A 72 8.94 6.46 -11.26
CA LEU A 72 7.94 6.05 -12.24
C LEU A 72 8.12 6.80 -13.59
N ARG A 73 8.41 8.10 -13.56
CA ARG A 73 8.68 8.89 -14.78
C ARG A 73 9.94 8.40 -15.50
N GLU A 74 11.03 8.18 -14.76
CA GLU A 74 12.30 7.69 -15.30
C GLU A 74 12.14 6.28 -15.88
N TYR A 75 11.38 5.44 -15.22
CA TYR A 75 11.09 4.08 -15.69
C TYR A 75 10.27 4.08 -16.99
N ASP A 76 9.25 4.93 -17.09
CA ASP A 76 8.46 5.08 -18.32
C ASP A 76 9.32 5.59 -19.50
N LEU A 77 10.23 6.53 -19.25
CA LEU A 77 11.17 7.00 -20.25
C LEU A 77 12.12 5.89 -20.70
N ALA A 78 12.65 5.10 -19.78
CA ALA A 78 13.54 3.98 -20.07
C ALA A 78 12.86 2.89 -20.92
N LEU A 79 11.55 2.69 -20.73
CA LEU A 79 10.74 1.76 -21.52
C LEU A 79 10.25 2.35 -22.86
N GLY A 80 10.60 3.61 -23.17
CA GLY A 80 10.11 4.29 -24.37
C GLY A 80 8.63 4.68 -24.34
N LEU A 81 8.00 4.64 -23.18
CA LEU A 81 6.58 5.00 -22.98
C LEU A 81 6.38 6.52 -22.82
N GLY A 82 7.46 7.29 -22.82
CA GLY A 82 7.48 8.73 -22.50
C GLY A 82 7.24 9.67 -23.68
N ALA A 83 6.97 9.19 -24.89
CA ALA A 83 6.62 10.04 -26.02
C ALA A 83 5.49 9.41 -26.82
N HIS A 84 4.40 10.14 -27.01
CA HIS A 84 3.40 9.80 -28.01
C HIS A 84 4.06 9.47 -29.34
N SER A 85 4.17 8.21 -29.68
CA SER A 85 4.21 7.78 -31.06
C SER A 85 3.61 6.38 -31.16
N VAL A 86 2.39 6.35 -31.64
CA VAL A 86 1.83 5.20 -32.33
C VAL A 86 2.78 4.90 -33.49
N ARG A 87 3.58 3.83 -33.37
CA ARG A 87 4.05 3.05 -34.53
C ARG A 87 4.46 1.65 -34.06
N GLU A 88 3.84 0.71 -34.71
CA GLU A 88 4.02 -0.71 -34.69
C GLU A 88 5.49 -1.13 -34.70
N SER A 89 5.86 -2.00 -33.77
CA SER A 89 6.85 -3.05 -33.99
C SER A 89 6.55 -4.19 -33.02
N GLY A 90 6.06 -5.28 -33.58
CA GLY A 90 5.63 -6.44 -32.85
C GLY A 90 6.77 -7.18 -32.17
N VAL A 91 6.78 -7.12 -30.88
CA VAL A 91 7.08 -8.25 -29.98
C VAL A 91 6.17 -8.03 -28.78
N ALA A 92 5.05 -8.74 -28.73
CA ALA A 92 4.11 -8.69 -27.65
C ALA A 92 4.67 -9.42 -26.42
N LEU A 93 5.37 -8.69 -25.54
CA LEU A 93 5.20 -8.96 -24.14
C LEU A 93 3.72 -8.67 -23.85
N GLN A 94 2.95 -9.69 -23.55
CA GLN A 94 1.58 -9.53 -23.04
C GLN A 94 1.69 -8.80 -21.69
N ALA A 95 1.82 -7.47 -21.77
CA ALA A 95 1.65 -6.59 -20.63
C ALA A 95 0.23 -6.87 -20.11
N ILE A 96 0.12 -7.23 -18.85
CA ILE A 96 -1.14 -7.25 -18.14
C ILE A 96 -1.67 -5.82 -18.31
N ALA A 97 -2.68 -5.65 -19.16
CA ALA A 97 -3.20 -4.35 -19.52
C ALA A 97 -3.54 -3.56 -18.25
N PRO A 98 -3.05 -2.32 -18.09
CA PRO A 98 -3.48 -1.47 -16.98
C PRO A 98 -5.00 -1.35 -17.06
N ARG A 99 -5.66 -1.50 -15.91
CA ARG A 99 -7.10 -1.34 -15.80
C ARG A 99 -7.43 0.09 -16.23
N PRO A 100 -8.45 0.33 -17.07
CA PRO A 100 -8.81 1.69 -17.47
C PRO A 100 -9.06 2.54 -16.21
N PRO A 101 -8.58 3.80 -16.17
CA PRO A 101 -8.79 4.68 -15.05
C PRO A 101 -10.28 4.86 -14.79
N ARG A 102 -10.72 4.58 -13.54
CA ARG A 102 -12.09 4.88 -13.14
C ARG A 102 -12.23 6.39 -12.95
N PRO A 103 -13.38 6.99 -13.33
CA PRO A 103 -13.60 8.40 -13.13
C PRO A 103 -13.48 8.79 -11.65
N LYS A 104 -12.78 9.89 -11.37
CA LYS A 104 -12.53 10.43 -10.02
C LYS A 104 -13.80 10.69 -9.20
N SER A 105 -14.95 10.86 -9.87
CA SER A 105 -16.25 11.11 -9.24
C SER A 105 -16.76 9.96 -8.37
N ASP A 106 -16.41 8.71 -8.69
CA ASP A 106 -16.92 7.55 -7.96
C ASP A 106 -16.11 7.24 -6.68
N MET A 107 -14.96 7.88 -6.50
CA MET A 107 -14.03 7.61 -5.41
C MET A 107 -14.21 8.52 -4.20
N LEU A 108 -14.85 9.70 -4.39
CA LEU A 108 -14.98 10.72 -3.36
C LEU A 108 -16.31 10.65 -2.58
N LEU A 109 -17.26 9.79 -2.94
CA LEU A 109 -18.61 9.80 -2.38
C LEU A 109 -18.98 8.58 -1.51
N ALA A 110 -18.08 7.66 -1.23
CA ALA A 110 -18.37 6.52 -0.37
C ALA A 110 -17.44 6.48 0.83
N THR A 111 -17.77 7.21 1.88
CA THR A 111 -17.16 7.04 3.23
C THR A 111 -17.25 5.59 3.74
N ASP A 112 -18.17 4.79 3.21
CA ASP A 112 -18.35 3.39 3.56
C ASP A 112 -17.33 2.42 2.89
N ASN A 113 -16.58 2.86 1.88
CA ASN A 113 -15.67 1.99 1.12
C ASN A 113 -14.18 2.35 1.28
N THR A 114 -13.83 3.00 2.37
CA THR A 114 -12.43 3.33 2.71
C THR A 114 -12.08 2.89 4.13
N ILE A 115 -10.81 2.51 4.32
CA ILE A 115 -10.20 2.46 5.63
C ILE A 115 -9.63 3.84 5.88
N GLN A 116 -10.07 4.50 6.94
CA GLN A 116 -9.58 5.83 7.30
C GLN A 116 -8.75 5.75 8.58
N ILE A 117 -7.53 6.21 8.52
CA ILE A 117 -6.63 6.39 9.66
C ILE A 117 -6.56 7.88 9.96
N VAL A 118 -6.78 8.26 11.22
CA VAL A 118 -6.81 9.65 11.64
C VAL A 118 -5.76 9.91 12.69
N ASN A 119 -4.86 10.82 12.40
CA ASN A 119 -3.87 11.37 13.33
C ASN A 119 -2.98 10.29 13.99
N ALA A 120 -2.39 9.42 13.18
CA ALA A 120 -1.46 8.40 13.66
C ALA A 120 -0.10 9.01 14.05
N LYS A 121 0.37 8.68 15.26
CA LYS A 121 1.64 9.20 15.84
C LYS A 121 2.58 8.08 16.27
N GLU A 122 2.29 6.85 15.89
CA GLU A 122 3.11 5.70 16.26
C GLU A 122 4.51 5.85 15.68
N HIS A 123 5.54 5.58 16.49
CA HIS A 123 6.96 5.70 16.14
C HIS A 123 7.30 7.08 15.53
N ASN A 124 7.70 7.09 14.25
CA ASN A 124 8.07 8.32 13.56
C ASN A 124 6.94 8.99 12.77
N LEU A 125 5.71 8.48 12.87
CA LEU A 125 4.57 9.08 12.18
C LEU A 125 4.21 10.44 12.78
N LYS A 126 3.97 11.43 11.93
CA LYS A 126 3.72 12.83 12.31
C LYS A 126 2.26 13.20 12.11
N SER A 127 1.40 12.73 13.03
CA SER A 127 -0.04 13.01 12.95
C SER A 127 -0.63 12.63 11.58
N LEU A 128 -0.23 11.47 11.08
CA LEU A 128 -0.57 11.01 9.74
C LEU A 128 -2.06 10.70 9.63
N THR A 129 -2.70 11.27 8.63
CA THR A 129 -4.07 10.94 8.23
C THR A 129 -4.05 10.45 6.80
N VAL A 130 -4.64 9.27 6.55
CA VAL A 130 -4.63 8.61 5.24
C VAL A 130 -5.91 7.81 5.00
N ASN A 131 -6.34 7.76 3.73
CA ASN A 131 -7.50 7.00 3.30
C ASN A 131 -7.06 5.87 2.35
N ILE A 132 -7.45 4.65 2.66
CA ILE A 132 -7.09 3.45 1.88
C ILE A 132 -8.38 2.88 1.29
N PRO A 133 -8.54 2.83 -0.03
CA PRO A 133 -9.74 2.29 -0.65
C PRO A 133 -9.87 0.79 -0.40
N ARG A 134 -11.07 0.35 0.01
CA ARG A 134 -11.39 -1.06 0.24
C ARG A 134 -11.63 -1.80 -1.07
N GLY A 135 -11.37 -3.12 -1.06
CA GLY A 135 -11.52 -3.97 -2.23
C GLY A 135 -10.58 -3.57 -3.37
N LYS A 136 -9.42 -3.04 -3.04
CA LYS A 136 -8.40 -2.55 -3.97
C LYS A 136 -7.02 -3.09 -3.62
N PHE A 137 -6.14 -3.06 -4.61
CA PHE A 137 -4.73 -3.28 -4.45
C PHE A 137 -4.03 -1.96 -4.20
N SER A 138 -3.60 -1.74 -2.96
CA SER A 138 -2.87 -0.54 -2.52
C SER A 138 -1.41 -0.85 -2.25
N VAL A 139 -0.52 0.05 -2.65
CA VAL A 139 0.93 -0.07 -2.40
C VAL A 139 1.40 1.09 -1.53
N VAL A 140 2.12 0.77 -0.47
CA VAL A 140 2.82 1.75 0.37
C VAL A 140 4.27 1.84 -0.09
N THR A 141 4.67 3.01 -0.56
CA THR A 141 6.00 3.31 -1.10
C THR A 141 6.73 4.35 -0.25
N GLY A 142 7.95 4.66 -0.63
CA GLY A 142 8.77 5.70 0.01
C GLY A 142 10.12 5.20 0.47
N VAL A 143 10.99 6.11 0.90
CA VAL A 143 12.35 5.82 1.34
C VAL A 143 12.40 4.91 2.57
N SER A 144 13.56 4.30 2.82
CA SER A 144 13.75 3.49 4.03
C SER A 144 13.60 4.35 5.28
N GLY A 145 12.90 3.82 6.30
CA GLY A 145 12.64 4.57 7.54
C GLY A 145 11.55 5.64 7.44
N SER A 146 10.82 5.75 6.32
CA SER A 146 9.73 6.74 6.17
C SER A 146 8.43 6.41 6.92
N GLY A 147 8.34 5.26 7.59
CA GLY A 147 7.17 4.86 8.37
C GLY A 147 6.23 3.85 7.68
N LYS A 148 6.63 3.27 6.53
CA LYS A 148 5.82 2.28 5.78
C LYS A 148 5.40 1.08 6.63
N SER A 149 6.37 0.48 7.33
CA SER A 149 6.11 -0.68 8.19
C SER A 149 5.22 -0.30 9.38
N THR A 150 5.43 0.88 9.95
CA THR A 150 4.60 1.41 11.01
C THR A 150 3.15 1.56 10.56
N LEU A 151 2.91 2.14 9.37
CA LEU A 151 1.56 2.28 8.82
C LEU A 151 0.91 0.91 8.57
N ALA A 152 1.62 -0.03 7.91
CA ALA A 152 1.04 -1.29 7.48
C ALA A 152 0.88 -2.31 8.62
N PHE A 153 1.87 -2.43 9.51
CA PHE A 153 1.86 -3.45 10.57
C PHE A 153 1.40 -2.88 11.91
N ASP A 154 2.03 -1.78 12.38
CA ASP A 154 1.73 -1.29 13.72
C ASP A 154 0.34 -0.63 13.80
N ILE A 155 -0.12 0.01 12.73
CA ILE A 155 -1.45 0.61 12.68
C ILE A 155 -2.48 -0.35 12.06
N LEU A 156 -2.38 -0.63 10.74
CA LEU A 156 -3.42 -1.36 10.03
C LEU A 156 -3.59 -2.79 10.53
N PHE A 157 -2.50 -3.55 10.57
CA PHE A 157 -2.58 -4.96 10.96
C PHE A 157 -3.01 -5.10 12.43
N ASN A 158 -2.34 -4.39 13.35
CA ASN A 158 -2.62 -4.49 14.77
C ASN A 158 -4.05 -4.03 15.11
N GLU A 159 -4.53 -2.93 14.53
CA GLU A 159 -5.88 -2.44 14.79
C GLU A 159 -6.96 -3.39 14.22
N GLY A 160 -6.74 -3.94 13.03
CA GLY A 160 -7.66 -4.91 12.46
C GLY A 160 -7.70 -6.22 13.26
N GLN A 161 -6.55 -6.72 13.72
CA GLN A 161 -6.49 -7.86 14.64
C GLN A 161 -7.18 -7.57 15.97
N ARG A 162 -6.89 -6.42 16.56
CA ARG A 162 -7.49 -6.03 17.85
C ARG A 162 -9.02 -6.04 17.77
N ARG A 163 -9.60 -5.43 16.74
CA ARG A 163 -11.06 -5.43 16.55
C ARG A 163 -11.65 -6.82 16.32
N TYR A 164 -10.93 -7.64 15.56
CA TYR A 164 -11.34 -9.03 15.37
C TYR A 164 -11.38 -9.78 16.72
N LEU A 165 -10.32 -9.66 17.51
CA LEU A 165 -10.23 -10.29 18.82
C LEU A 165 -11.31 -9.77 19.80
N GLU A 166 -11.66 -8.49 19.75
CA GLU A 166 -12.74 -7.91 20.55
C GLU A 166 -14.12 -8.50 20.21
N SER A 167 -14.31 -8.93 18.97
CA SER A 167 -15.55 -9.60 18.54
C SER A 167 -15.67 -11.05 19.04
N LEU A 168 -14.58 -11.66 19.50
CA LEU A 168 -14.57 -13.02 20.00
C LEU A 168 -15.07 -13.10 21.46
N ASN A 169 -15.48 -14.30 21.87
CA ASN A 169 -15.85 -14.54 23.27
C ASN A 169 -14.64 -14.44 24.23
N ALA A 170 -14.90 -14.29 25.52
CA ALA A 170 -13.87 -14.08 26.54
C ALA A 170 -12.83 -15.21 26.60
N TYR A 171 -13.24 -16.45 26.36
CA TYR A 171 -12.33 -17.61 26.36
C TYR A 171 -11.34 -17.54 25.19
N ALA A 172 -11.82 -17.28 23.97
CA ALA A 172 -10.94 -17.16 22.81
C ALA A 172 -9.96 -15.98 22.95
N ARG A 173 -10.41 -14.87 23.55
CA ARG A 173 -9.53 -13.71 23.84
C ARG A 173 -8.43 -14.03 24.84
N SER A 174 -8.67 -14.88 25.81
CA SER A 174 -7.65 -15.25 26.83
C SER A 174 -6.49 -16.07 26.26
N LEU A 175 -6.68 -16.70 25.10
CA LEU A 175 -5.66 -17.53 24.43
C LEU A 175 -4.73 -16.73 23.52
N VAL A 176 -5.09 -15.48 23.21
CA VAL A 176 -4.32 -14.63 22.30
C VAL A 176 -3.96 -13.34 23.03
N GLN A 177 -2.67 -13.01 23.07
CA GLN A 177 -2.25 -11.70 23.57
C GLN A 177 -2.48 -10.67 22.46
N PRO A 178 -3.39 -9.70 22.64
CA PRO A 178 -3.57 -8.64 21.65
C PRO A 178 -2.33 -7.76 21.62
N ALA A 179 -1.97 -7.31 20.43
CA ALA A 179 -0.99 -6.24 20.28
C ALA A 179 -1.44 -4.99 21.04
N GLY A 180 -0.50 -4.18 21.49
CA GLY A 180 -0.80 -2.89 22.12
C GLY A 180 -1.67 -2.02 21.22
N ARG A 181 -2.44 -1.13 21.79
CA ARG A 181 -3.20 -0.16 21.02
C ARG A 181 -2.23 0.84 20.37
N PRO A 182 -2.23 0.99 19.04
CA PRO A 182 -1.35 1.96 18.39
C PRO A 182 -1.73 3.40 18.77
N GLU A 183 -0.77 4.29 18.71
CA GLU A 183 -0.97 5.73 18.95
C GLU A 183 -1.65 6.37 17.74
N VAL A 184 -2.98 6.29 17.72
CA VAL A 184 -3.85 6.81 16.66
C VAL A 184 -5.16 7.31 17.29
N ASP A 185 -5.67 8.44 16.80
CA ASP A 185 -6.93 8.98 17.32
C ASP A 185 -8.10 8.06 16.93
N ALA A 186 -8.18 7.66 15.67
CA ALA A 186 -9.21 6.75 15.18
C ALA A 186 -8.78 5.99 13.93
N VAL A 187 -9.33 4.77 13.78
CA VAL A 187 -9.28 4.00 12.54
C VAL A 187 -10.71 3.56 12.21
N TYR A 188 -11.21 3.93 11.05
CA TYR A 188 -12.56 3.57 10.59
C TYR A 188 -12.49 2.59 9.43
N GLY A 189 -13.54 1.79 9.27
CA GLY A 189 -13.73 0.92 8.11
C GLY A 189 -12.75 -0.24 7.97
N ILE A 190 -11.93 -0.52 9.00
CA ILE A 190 -10.96 -1.61 8.94
C ILE A 190 -11.65 -2.97 9.16
N PRO A 191 -11.48 -3.93 8.22
CA PRO A 191 -11.94 -5.30 8.38
C PRO A 191 -10.96 -6.12 9.23
N PRO A 192 -11.28 -7.38 9.57
CA PRO A 192 -10.28 -8.33 10.07
C PRO A 192 -9.08 -8.42 9.14
N THR A 193 -7.88 -8.41 9.70
CA THR A 193 -6.62 -8.34 8.95
C THR A 193 -5.78 -9.60 9.12
N VAL A 194 -5.05 -9.94 8.08
CA VAL A 194 -3.98 -10.95 8.06
C VAL A 194 -2.73 -10.31 7.51
N ALA A 195 -1.58 -10.54 8.14
CA ALA A 195 -0.29 -10.08 7.63
C ALA A 195 0.58 -11.25 7.21
N ILE A 196 1.32 -11.05 6.13
CA ILE A 196 2.38 -11.94 5.66
C ILE A 196 3.67 -11.12 5.67
N GLU A 197 4.61 -11.48 6.54
CA GLU A 197 5.90 -10.83 6.66
C GLU A 197 7.00 -11.79 6.22
N GLN A 198 7.88 -11.33 5.33
CA GLN A 198 9.12 -12.04 5.03
C GLN A 198 10.12 -11.85 6.17
N ARG A 199 10.16 -12.78 7.11
CA ARG A 199 11.24 -12.82 8.09
C ARG A 199 12.45 -13.51 7.46
N THR A 200 13.46 -12.74 7.09
CA THR A 200 14.79 -13.32 6.87
C THR A 200 15.31 -13.85 8.20
N SER A 201 15.24 -15.16 8.40
CA SER A 201 15.94 -15.79 9.53
C SER A 201 17.43 -15.52 9.34
N ARG A 202 17.99 -14.60 10.10
CA ARG A 202 19.45 -14.54 10.27
C ARG A 202 19.85 -15.87 10.88
N GLY A 203 20.42 -16.74 10.06
CA GLY A 203 21.03 -17.97 10.53
C GLY A 203 21.99 -17.63 11.65
N GLY A 204 21.68 -18.09 12.85
CA GLY A 204 22.56 -17.95 13.99
C GLY A 204 23.89 -18.61 13.64
N SER A 205 24.93 -17.81 13.57
CA SER A 205 26.30 -18.29 13.59
C SER A 205 26.52 -19.01 14.91
N LYS A 206 26.75 -20.31 14.83
CA LYS A 206 27.36 -21.06 15.94
C LYS A 206 28.85 -20.75 16.02
#